data_dee1e2c6ff589db765dc9d53ae9989e4
#
_entry.id   dee1e2c6ff589db765dc9d53ae9989e4
#
_cell.length_a   1.000
_cell.length_b   1.000
_cell.length_c   1.000
_cell.angle_alpha   90.00
_cell.angle_beta   90.00
_cell.angle_gamma   90.00
#
_symmetry.space_group_name_H-M   'P 1'
#
loop_
_entity.id
_entity.type
_entity.pdbx_description
1 polymer ?
#
loop_
_entity_poly.entity_id
_entity_poly.type
_entity_poly.pdbx_seq_one_letter_code
_entity_poly.pdbx_strand_id
1 'polypeptide(L)'
;MENSCPYGLFLKAGTGEGRIKESSMAGKDRQIGFARVLTDGVTTFYLMDFVIEEKYRGQGFGTILMNRIMKENGHLYGMLHTKDAKAFYEKYGFRAIGDTKKTEEIYMEKPCS
;
A
#
# COMPACT_ATOMS: atom_id res chain seq x y z
N MET A 1 18.76 -6.10 8.38
CA MET A 1 17.94 -5.40 9.34
C MET A 1 16.61 -4.97 8.72
N GLU A 2 15.58 -5.18 9.44
CA GLU A 2 14.25 -4.88 8.98
C GLU A 2 13.84 -3.48 9.34
N ASN A 3 13.39 -2.71 8.35
CA ASN A 3 12.78 -1.41 8.56
C ASN A 3 11.33 -1.48 8.13
N SER A 4 10.45 -1.46 9.11
CA SER A 4 9.02 -1.46 8.85
C SER A 4 8.53 -0.02 8.88
N CYS A 5 7.92 0.41 7.77
CA CYS A 5 7.41 1.77 7.63
C CYS A 5 5.88 1.73 7.59
N PRO A 6 5.22 2.18 8.66
CA PRO A 6 3.76 2.26 8.65
C PRO A 6 3.28 3.52 7.95
N TYR A 7 2.20 3.40 7.20
CA TYR A 7 1.54 4.52 6.54
C TYR A 7 0.10 4.55 7.03
N GLY A 8 -0.32 5.67 7.59
CA GLY A 8 -1.72 5.86 7.98
C GLY A 8 -2.39 6.83 7.02
N LEU A 9 -3.58 6.48 6.54
CA LEU A 9 -4.40 7.37 5.75
C LEU A 9 -5.54 7.86 6.62
N PHE A 10 -5.67 9.17 6.73
CA PHE A 10 -6.63 9.79 7.64
C PHE A 10 -7.51 10.77 6.89
N LEU A 11 -8.75 10.89 7.34
CA LEU A 11 -9.61 11.98 6.91
C LEU A 11 -9.32 13.17 7.79
N LYS A 12 -9.01 14.30 7.18
CA LYS A 12 -8.77 15.51 7.93
C LYS A 12 -10.09 16.00 8.54
N ALA A 13 -10.07 16.27 9.82
CA ALA A 13 -11.23 16.78 10.54
C ALA A 13 -11.74 18.07 9.89
N GLY A 14 -13.03 18.12 9.59
CA GLY A 14 -13.70 19.30 9.05
C GLY A 14 -13.68 19.43 7.54
N THR A 15 -12.79 18.76 6.81
CA THR A 15 -12.71 18.91 5.36
C THR A 15 -12.95 17.62 4.58
N GLY A 16 -12.78 16.47 5.21
CA GLY A 16 -12.93 15.19 4.55
C GLY A 16 -11.80 14.83 3.60
N GLU A 17 -10.71 15.60 3.59
CA GLU A 17 -9.55 15.28 2.76
C GLU A 17 -8.77 14.09 3.30
N GLY A 18 -8.33 13.21 2.39
CA GLY A 18 -7.44 12.13 2.76
C GLY A 18 -6.02 12.64 2.96
N ARG A 19 -5.40 12.28 4.07
CA ARG A 19 -4.01 12.65 4.37
C ARG A 19 -3.25 11.44 4.89
N ILE A 20 -2.00 11.36 4.50
CA ILE A 20 -1.12 10.30 4.96
C ILE A 20 -0.26 10.85 6.08
N LYS A 21 -0.25 10.14 7.22
CA LYS A 21 0.53 10.50 8.40
C LYS A 21 1.09 9.24 9.04
N GLU A 22 2.07 9.42 9.92
CA GLU A 22 2.42 8.36 10.84
C GLU A 22 1.24 8.15 11.80
N SER A 23 0.93 6.90 12.09
CA SER A 23 -0.22 6.57 12.92
C SER A 23 -0.21 7.28 14.27
N SER A 24 0.96 7.45 14.86
CA SER A 24 1.10 8.09 16.17
C SER A 24 0.79 9.58 16.17
N MET A 25 0.69 10.20 15.00
CA MET A 25 0.46 11.64 14.87
C MET A 25 -0.93 11.98 14.35
N ALA A 26 -1.85 11.03 14.48
CA ALA A 26 -3.20 11.21 13.92
C ALA A 26 -4.00 12.32 14.58
N GLY A 27 -3.80 12.53 15.88
CA GLY A 27 -4.58 13.54 16.60
C GLY A 27 -6.06 13.25 16.53
N LYS A 28 -6.86 14.23 16.09
CA LYS A 28 -8.31 14.10 15.96
C LYS A 28 -8.78 13.59 14.61
N ASP A 29 -7.87 13.40 13.67
CA ASP A 29 -8.22 12.90 12.35
C ASP A 29 -8.62 11.42 12.45
N ARG A 30 -9.60 11.03 11.63
CA ARG A 30 -10.07 9.65 11.63
C ARG A 30 -9.21 8.81 10.69
N GLN A 31 -8.66 7.74 11.19
CA GLN A 31 -7.91 6.80 10.35
C GLN A 31 -8.87 5.94 9.54
N ILE A 32 -8.69 5.92 8.23
CA ILE A 32 -9.53 5.15 7.32
C ILE A 32 -8.72 4.15 6.49
N GLY A 33 -7.42 4.19 6.57
CA GLY A 33 -6.57 3.27 5.84
C GLY A 33 -5.23 3.09 6.52
N PHE A 34 -4.59 1.98 6.17
CA PHE A 34 -3.30 1.62 6.74
C PHE A 34 -2.53 0.78 5.75
N ALA A 35 -1.22 0.99 5.71
CA ALA A 35 -0.33 0.13 4.97
C ALA A 35 0.98 0.00 5.74
N ARG A 36 1.68 -1.10 5.52
CA ARG A 36 2.98 -1.31 6.10
C ARG A 36 3.92 -1.85 5.05
N VAL A 37 5.07 -1.22 4.95
CA VAL A 37 6.10 -1.59 3.99
C VAL A 37 7.34 -2.03 4.76
N LEU A 38 7.85 -3.20 4.40
CA LEU A 38 9.12 -3.68 4.91
C LEU A 38 10.16 -3.43 3.83
N THR A 39 11.22 -2.71 4.16
CA THR A 39 12.22 -2.34 3.15
C THR A 39 13.61 -2.21 3.75
N ASP A 40 14.63 -2.48 2.91
CA ASP A 40 16.01 -2.17 3.27
C ASP A 40 16.40 -0.74 2.81
N GLY A 41 15.48 -0.05 2.11
CA GLY A 41 15.71 1.29 1.61
C GLY A 41 16.65 1.39 0.43
N VAL A 42 17.19 0.27 -0.05
CA VAL A 42 18.23 0.24 -1.06
C VAL A 42 17.88 -0.64 -2.25
N THR A 43 17.38 -1.85 -2.01
CA THR A 43 17.17 -2.83 -3.07
C THR A 43 15.71 -3.23 -3.26
N THR A 44 14.98 -3.45 -2.17
CA THR A 44 13.68 -4.11 -2.21
C THR A 44 12.74 -3.55 -1.19
N PHE A 45 11.45 -3.56 -1.52
CA PHE A 45 10.40 -3.34 -0.53
C PHE A 45 9.35 -4.43 -0.65
N TYR A 46 8.72 -4.74 0.48
CA TYR A 46 7.62 -5.69 0.54
C TYR A 46 6.41 -4.98 1.14
N LEU A 47 5.33 -4.91 0.36
CA LEU A 47 4.07 -4.33 0.86
C LEU A 47 3.35 -5.42 1.64
N MET A 48 3.40 -5.33 2.96
CA MET A 48 2.90 -6.37 3.84
C MET A 48 1.41 -6.25 4.11
N ASP A 49 0.97 -5.03 4.40
CA ASP A 49 -0.42 -4.77 4.72
C ASP A 49 -0.89 -3.58 3.89
N PHE A 50 -2.12 -3.65 3.43
CA PHE A 50 -2.74 -2.54 2.70
C PHE A 50 -4.24 -2.66 2.88
N VAL A 51 -4.82 -1.78 3.69
CA VAL A 51 -6.23 -1.87 4.05
C VAL A 51 -6.87 -0.49 3.97
N ILE A 52 -8.02 -0.41 3.34
CA ILE A 52 -8.89 0.77 3.38
C ILE A 52 -10.18 0.32 4.05
N GLU A 53 -10.67 1.09 5.02
CA GLU A 53 -11.91 0.80 5.71
C GLU A 53 -13.04 0.63 4.67
N GLU A 54 -13.85 -0.42 4.84
CA GLU A 54 -14.81 -0.84 3.81
C GLU A 54 -15.69 0.29 3.28
N LYS A 55 -16.22 1.12 4.17
CA LYS A 55 -17.13 2.19 3.75
C LYS A 55 -16.45 3.30 2.96
N TYR A 56 -15.13 3.32 2.93
CA TYR A 56 -14.39 4.33 2.18
C TYR A 56 -13.78 3.78 0.89
N ARG A 57 -14.02 2.52 0.58
CA ARG A 57 -13.52 1.91 -0.65
C ARG A 57 -14.25 2.47 -1.87
N GLY A 58 -13.57 2.44 -3.02
CA GLY A 58 -14.15 2.91 -4.26
C GLY A 58 -14.19 4.42 -4.42
N GLN A 59 -13.51 5.15 -3.55
CA GLN A 59 -13.52 6.63 -3.56
C GLN A 59 -12.14 7.23 -3.85
N GLY A 60 -11.16 6.40 -4.25
CA GLY A 60 -9.84 6.89 -4.59
C GLY A 60 -8.86 6.95 -3.43
N PHE A 61 -9.26 6.57 -2.23
CA PHE A 61 -8.37 6.62 -1.07
C PHE A 61 -7.22 5.62 -1.16
N GLY A 62 -7.47 4.45 -1.73
CA GLY A 62 -6.41 3.47 -1.96
C GLY A 62 -5.35 4.01 -2.90
N THR A 63 -5.76 4.79 -3.90
CA THR A 63 -4.83 5.41 -4.83
C THR A 63 -3.95 6.44 -4.14
N ILE A 64 -4.52 7.24 -3.23
CA ILE A 64 -3.75 8.21 -2.46
C ILE A 64 -2.67 7.51 -1.64
N LEU A 65 -3.04 6.44 -0.95
CA LEU A 65 -2.11 5.69 -0.11
C LEU A 65 -1.02 5.02 -0.96
N MET A 66 -1.42 4.37 -2.04
CA MET A 66 -0.47 3.68 -2.91
C MET A 66 0.49 4.65 -3.61
N ASN A 67 0.00 5.81 -4.03
CA ASN A 67 0.85 6.82 -4.66
C ASN A 67 1.96 7.27 -3.72
N ARG A 68 1.66 7.41 -2.42
CA ARG A 68 2.68 7.79 -1.45
C ARG A 68 3.71 6.69 -1.28
N ILE A 69 3.26 5.45 -1.18
CA ILE A 69 4.16 4.30 -1.06
C ILE A 69 5.08 4.22 -2.27
N MET A 70 4.53 4.39 -3.46
CA MET A 70 5.32 4.31 -4.69
C MET A 70 6.26 5.50 -4.87
N LYS A 71 5.87 6.67 -4.38
CA LYS A 71 6.75 7.84 -4.42
C LYS A 71 8.04 7.58 -3.64
N GLU A 72 7.91 6.88 -2.53
CA GLU A 72 9.06 6.63 -1.65
C GLU A 72 9.82 5.34 -1.99
N ASN A 73 9.14 4.34 -2.56
CA ASN A 73 9.73 3.02 -2.77
C ASN A 73 9.73 2.55 -4.23
N GLY A 74 9.05 3.27 -5.11
CA GLY A 74 8.80 2.79 -6.48
C GLY A 74 10.04 2.54 -7.33
N HIS A 75 11.18 3.08 -6.94
CA HIS A 75 12.44 2.83 -7.64
C HIS A 75 13.07 1.48 -7.27
N LEU A 76 12.57 0.83 -6.22
CA LEU A 76 13.08 -0.44 -5.74
C LEU A 76 12.32 -1.62 -6.35
N TYR A 77 12.92 -2.80 -6.27
CA TYR A 77 12.18 -4.01 -6.58
C TYR A 77 11.09 -4.19 -5.53
N GLY A 78 9.87 -4.45 -5.96
CA GLY A 78 8.74 -4.57 -5.05
C GLY A 78 8.08 -5.94 -5.09
N MET A 79 7.56 -6.37 -3.96
CA MET A 79 6.79 -7.60 -3.82
C MET A 79 5.54 -7.35 -2.99
N LEU A 80 4.49 -8.11 -3.28
CA LEU A 80 3.29 -8.14 -2.45
C LEU A 80 2.50 -9.41 -2.75
N HIS A 81 1.47 -9.68 -1.95
CA HIS A 81 0.49 -10.70 -2.28
C HIS A 81 -0.90 -10.13 -2.02
N THR A 82 -1.87 -10.62 -2.77
CA THR A 82 -3.25 -10.16 -2.67
C THR A 82 -4.21 -11.28 -3.08
N LYS A 83 -5.42 -11.25 -2.53
CA LYS A 83 -6.46 -12.20 -2.92
C LYS A 83 -7.28 -11.69 -4.09
N ASP A 84 -7.60 -10.41 -4.11
CA ASP A 84 -8.61 -9.88 -5.02
C ASP A 84 -8.29 -8.53 -5.63
N ALA A 85 -7.11 -7.98 -5.39
CA ALA A 85 -6.76 -6.64 -5.85
C ALA A 85 -5.70 -6.63 -6.96
N LYS A 86 -5.59 -7.72 -7.73
CA LYS A 86 -4.59 -7.85 -8.79
C LYS A 86 -4.64 -6.65 -9.75
N ALA A 87 -5.83 -6.30 -10.23
CA ALA A 87 -5.99 -5.21 -11.19
C ALA A 87 -5.56 -3.86 -10.62
N PHE A 88 -5.80 -3.66 -9.34
CA PHE A 88 -5.38 -2.43 -8.67
C PHE A 88 -3.86 -2.28 -8.68
N TYR A 89 -3.15 -3.36 -8.31
CA TYR A 89 -1.69 -3.30 -8.25
C TYR A 89 -1.03 -3.31 -9.62
N GLU A 90 -1.68 -3.88 -10.63
CA GLU A 90 -1.14 -3.83 -11.99
C GLU A 90 -0.95 -2.40 -12.50
N LYS A 91 -1.76 -1.47 -12.02
CA LYS A 91 -1.63 -0.05 -12.39
C LYS A 91 -0.31 0.56 -11.95
N TYR A 92 0.36 -0.07 -10.99
CA TYR A 92 1.61 0.43 -10.42
C TYR A 92 2.83 -0.36 -10.89
N GLY A 93 2.65 -1.21 -11.89
CA GLY A 93 3.76 -1.97 -12.46
C GLY A 93 3.98 -3.34 -11.85
N PHE A 94 3.09 -3.78 -10.96
CA PHE A 94 3.16 -5.13 -10.41
C PHE A 94 2.56 -6.13 -11.38
N ARG A 95 3.13 -7.33 -11.41
CA ARG A 95 2.63 -8.43 -12.22
C ARG A 95 2.60 -9.70 -11.38
N ALA A 96 1.65 -10.58 -11.70
CA ALA A 96 1.54 -11.86 -10.99
C ALA A 96 2.73 -12.76 -11.33
N ILE A 97 3.20 -13.49 -10.32
CA ILE A 97 4.26 -14.48 -10.50
C ILE A 97 3.75 -15.84 -10.05
N GLY A 98 4.22 -16.90 -10.72
CA GLY A 98 3.84 -18.26 -10.38
C GLY A 98 2.45 -18.63 -10.88
N ASP A 99 1.98 -19.80 -10.43
CA ASP A 99 0.68 -20.33 -10.83
C ASP A 99 -0.40 -19.83 -9.88
N THR A 100 -1.15 -18.83 -10.32
CA THR A 100 -2.19 -18.20 -9.50
C THR A 100 -3.45 -19.04 -9.36
N LYS A 101 -3.53 -20.16 -10.07
CA LYS A 101 -4.72 -21.03 -9.99
C LYS A 101 -4.69 -21.99 -8.81
N LYS A 102 -3.54 -22.18 -8.19
CA LYS A 102 -3.37 -23.16 -7.12
C LYS A 102 -3.45 -22.57 -5.72
N THR A 103 -3.46 -21.26 -5.59
CA THR A 103 -3.51 -20.60 -4.28
C THR A 103 -4.57 -19.53 -4.26
N GLU A 104 -5.06 -19.21 -3.07
CA GLU A 104 -5.98 -18.10 -2.90
C GLU A 104 -5.26 -16.76 -2.97
N GLU A 105 -3.95 -16.77 -2.71
CA GLU A 105 -3.14 -15.56 -2.71
C GLU A 105 -2.40 -15.45 -4.04
N ILE A 106 -2.46 -14.26 -4.63
CA ILE A 106 -1.72 -13.96 -5.84
C ILE A 106 -0.48 -13.18 -5.42
N TYR A 107 0.69 -13.76 -5.70
CA TYR A 107 1.97 -13.09 -5.43
C TYR A 107 2.34 -12.25 -6.63
N MET A 108 2.77 -11.03 -6.37
CA MET A 108 3.09 -10.07 -7.42
C MET A 108 4.46 -9.43 -7.19
N GLU A 109 5.10 -9.06 -8.28
CA GLU A 109 6.38 -8.36 -8.22
C GLU A 109 6.39 -7.18 -9.16
N LYS A 110 7.24 -6.22 -8.86
CA LYS A 110 7.50 -5.07 -9.69
C LYS A 110 9.02 -4.92 -9.83
N PRO A 111 9.56 -4.88 -11.06
CA PRO A 111 11.00 -4.69 -11.22
C PRO A 111 11.42 -3.30 -10.73
N CYS A 112 12.69 -3.17 -10.38
CA CYS A 112 13.25 -1.87 -10.03
C CYS A 112 13.29 -0.99 -11.28
N SER A 113 13.19 0.29 -11.09
CA SER A 113 13.21 1.23 -12.21
C SER A 113 14.31 2.25 -12.07
#